data_b142292efc859c11632d7281ab097452
#
_entry.id   b142292efc859c11632d7281ab097452
#
_cell.length_a   1.000
_cell.length_b   1.000
_cell.length_c   1.000
_cell.angle_alpha   90.00
_cell.angle_beta   90.00
_cell.angle_gamma   90.00
#
_symmetry.space_group_name_H-M   'P 1'
#
loop_
_entity.id
_entity.type
_entity.pdbx_description
1 polymer ?
#
loop_
_entity_poly.entity_id
_entity_poly.type
_entity_poly.pdbx_seq_one_letter_code
_entity_poly.pdbx_strand_id
1 'polypeptide(L)'
;MRLPEDDPAYFDRKLEACEAVGIEAEEIDPETAREAAPGLSPDVERVLRVPDAVVWPSRLVAVNAADAEARGASVHPDAPLEGFTVENGEIEAATVGGRADRTFEPEFVVNATGAWAGRVAEMAGAEVGMAPSRGVMISVEYDALGPVLNRCRPPDDGDIVVPHESEAVVGTTSVPVSDPDEYEQADWEVERSIEECAAMLPAVAEAPVVRTWWGVRPLYAPEEAGEDRRGISRGFTIVDHANEGVENLCSVVGGKLTTYRQMAEAVADHVCDHLGVDAACETATTPLAAADDPDRLDELVAAYGSPNPTDADVVTAD
;
A
#
# COMPACT_ATOMS: atom_id res chain seq x y z
N MET A 1 -2.20 20.61 3.38
CA MET A 1 -1.99 22.07 3.24
C MET A 1 -2.47 22.56 1.90
N ARG A 2 -2.90 23.81 1.81
CA ARG A 2 -3.39 24.44 0.59
C ARG A 2 -2.40 25.51 0.12
N LEU A 3 -2.11 25.51 -1.19
CA LEU A 3 -1.32 26.53 -1.88
C LEU A 3 -2.24 27.51 -2.63
N PRO A 4 -1.76 28.67 -3.09
CA PRO A 4 -2.59 29.71 -3.73
C PRO A 4 -3.40 29.23 -4.93
N GLU A 5 -2.84 28.32 -5.75
CA GLU A 5 -3.47 27.76 -6.94
C GLU A 5 -4.50 26.66 -6.66
N ASP A 6 -4.55 26.13 -5.43
CA ASP A 6 -5.46 25.05 -5.07
C ASP A 6 -6.89 25.59 -4.79
N ASP A 7 -7.91 24.82 -5.15
CA ASP A 7 -9.31 25.19 -4.93
C ASP A 7 -9.61 25.32 -3.41
N PRO A 8 -9.94 26.55 -2.93
CA PRO A 8 -10.28 26.75 -1.52
C PRO A 8 -11.50 25.95 -1.08
N ALA A 9 -12.45 25.72 -1.96
CA ALA A 9 -13.63 24.93 -1.64
C ALA A 9 -13.31 23.43 -1.44
N TYR A 10 -12.21 22.92 -2.04
CA TYR A 10 -11.76 21.57 -1.78
C TYR A 10 -11.27 21.42 -0.34
N PHE A 11 -10.54 22.42 0.17
CA PHE A 11 -10.07 22.43 1.56
C PHE A 11 -11.24 22.39 2.55
N ASP A 12 -12.26 23.22 2.33
CA ASP A 12 -13.46 23.27 3.20
C ASP A 12 -14.20 21.93 3.20
N ARG A 13 -14.44 21.35 2.01
CA ARG A 13 -15.05 20.01 1.89
C ARG A 13 -14.22 18.92 2.57
N LYS A 14 -12.88 19.02 2.56
CA LYS A 14 -12.01 18.05 3.20
C LYS A 14 -12.12 18.13 4.72
N LEU A 15 -12.18 19.32 5.29
CA LEU A 15 -12.40 19.55 6.72
C LEU A 15 -13.76 18.98 7.14
N GLU A 16 -14.82 19.34 6.44
CA GLU A 16 -16.20 18.83 6.68
C GLU A 16 -16.23 17.28 6.62
N ALA A 17 -15.53 16.70 5.64
CA ALA A 17 -15.47 15.24 5.50
C ALA A 17 -14.74 14.56 6.67
N CYS A 18 -13.66 15.16 7.19
CA CYS A 18 -12.97 14.66 8.38
C CYS A 18 -13.89 14.68 9.61
N GLU A 19 -14.59 15.81 9.83
CA GLU A 19 -15.55 15.94 10.93
C GLU A 19 -16.69 14.93 10.84
N ALA A 20 -17.23 14.73 9.63
CA ALA A 20 -18.35 13.82 9.41
C ALA A 20 -18.04 12.35 9.73
N VAL A 21 -16.76 11.94 9.62
CA VAL A 21 -16.30 10.58 9.94
C VAL A 21 -15.57 10.47 11.29
N GLY A 22 -15.56 11.56 12.08
CA GLY A 22 -15.00 11.59 13.42
C GLY A 22 -13.46 11.65 13.47
N ILE A 23 -12.81 12.12 12.39
CA ILE A 23 -11.37 12.42 12.40
C ILE A 23 -11.18 13.77 13.09
N GLU A 24 -10.33 13.82 14.11
CA GLU A 24 -9.92 15.06 14.76
C GLU A 24 -9.08 15.90 13.79
N ALA A 25 -9.74 16.84 13.11
CA ALA A 25 -9.13 17.75 12.16
C ALA A 25 -9.21 19.18 12.67
N GLU A 26 -8.11 19.93 12.55
CA GLU A 26 -8.02 21.31 13.01
C GLU A 26 -7.36 22.18 11.94
N GLU A 27 -8.00 23.29 11.58
CA GLU A 27 -7.33 24.31 10.79
C GLU A 27 -6.40 25.12 11.71
N ILE A 28 -5.11 25.12 11.38
CA ILE A 28 -4.08 25.90 12.06
C ILE A 28 -3.50 26.95 11.12
N ASP A 29 -2.99 28.04 11.68
CA ASP A 29 -2.34 29.05 10.87
C ASP A 29 -0.97 28.55 10.34
N PRO A 30 -0.52 29.04 9.15
CA PRO A 30 0.73 28.59 8.56
C PRO A 30 1.99 28.90 9.37
N GLU A 31 1.99 29.88 10.25
CA GLU A 31 3.13 30.19 11.13
C GLU A 31 3.29 29.11 12.19
N THR A 32 2.18 28.70 12.80
CA THR A 32 2.14 27.56 13.74
C THR A 32 2.60 26.26 13.04
N ALA A 33 2.18 26.03 11.79
CA ALA A 33 2.61 24.87 11.05
C ALA A 33 4.13 24.87 10.77
N ARG A 34 4.73 26.06 10.53
CA ARG A 34 6.19 26.20 10.35
C ARG A 34 7.01 25.91 11.61
N GLU A 35 6.42 26.02 12.80
CA GLU A 35 7.10 25.58 14.01
C GLU A 35 7.35 24.06 14.02
N ALA A 36 6.41 23.27 13.47
CA ALA A 36 6.53 21.82 13.36
C ALA A 36 7.27 21.37 12.08
N ALA A 37 7.23 22.20 11.02
CA ALA A 37 7.88 21.97 9.74
C ALA A 37 8.61 23.25 9.27
N PRO A 38 9.81 23.55 9.79
CA PRO A 38 10.51 24.84 9.52
C PRO A 38 10.80 25.11 8.05
N GLY A 39 10.90 24.07 7.22
CA GLY A 39 11.09 24.17 5.77
C GLY A 39 9.83 24.41 4.95
N LEU A 40 8.65 24.50 5.59
CA LEU A 40 7.39 24.66 4.89
C LEU A 40 7.37 25.95 4.05
N SER A 41 6.89 25.83 2.81
CA SER A 41 6.82 26.94 1.85
C SER A 41 6.13 28.19 2.44
N PRO A 42 6.66 29.39 2.22
CA PRO A 42 5.99 30.63 2.59
C PRO A 42 4.66 30.83 1.86
N ASP A 43 4.44 30.16 0.73
CA ASP A 43 3.23 30.28 -0.09
C ASP A 43 2.05 29.45 0.45
N VAL A 44 2.27 28.63 1.48
CA VAL A 44 1.19 27.90 2.14
C VAL A 44 0.22 28.88 2.81
N GLU A 45 -1.04 28.85 2.38
CA GLU A 45 -2.09 29.78 2.84
C GLU A 45 -2.96 29.20 3.95
N ARG A 46 -3.23 27.86 3.92
CA ARG A 46 -4.07 27.17 4.90
C ARG A 46 -3.48 25.81 5.24
N VAL A 47 -3.60 25.41 6.49
CA VAL A 47 -3.11 24.12 6.96
C VAL A 47 -4.19 23.39 7.75
N LEU A 48 -4.47 22.18 7.36
CA LEU A 48 -5.33 21.25 8.09
C LEU A 48 -4.43 20.25 8.82
N ARG A 49 -4.43 20.28 10.15
CA ARG A 49 -3.76 19.30 10.99
C ARG A 49 -4.71 18.13 11.26
N VAL A 50 -4.24 16.93 10.99
CA VAL A 50 -4.97 15.67 11.24
C VAL A 50 -4.07 14.71 12.00
N PRO A 51 -4.60 13.78 12.80
CA PRO A 51 -3.81 12.69 13.36
C PRO A 51 -3.34 11.78 12.23
N ASP A 52 -2.04 11.51 12.20
CA ASP A 52 -1.41 10.62 11.24
C ASP A 52 -0.19 9.94 11.85
N ALA A 53 0.35 8.93 11.18
CA ALA A 53 1.55 8.23 11.62
C ALA A 53 2.31 7.67 10.42
N VAL A 54 3.60 7.51 10.57
CA VAL A 54 4.46 6.79 9.62
C VAL A 54 4.62 5.35 10.10
N VAL A 55 4.49 4.40 9.19
CA VAL A 55 4.72 2.98 9.44
C VAL A 55 5.83 2.48 8.52
N TRP A 56 6.62 1.55 9.01
CA TRP A 56 7.62 0.82 8.23
C TRP A 56 6.97 -0.41 7.60
N PRO A 57 6.70 -0.42 6.29
CA PRO A 57 5.96 -1.52 5.66
C PRO A 57 6.64 -2.88 5.82
N SER A 58 7.97 -2.93 5.68
CA SER A 58 8.75 -4.16 5.86
C SER A 58 8.61 -4.75 7.26
N ARG A 59 8.74 -3.92 8.30
CA ARG A 59 8.55 -4.34 9.69
C ARG A 59 7.12 -4.83 9.94
N LEU A 60 6.12 -4.12 9.40
CA LEU A 60 4.72 -4.52 9.53
C LEU A 60 4.45 -5.88 8.87
N VAL A 61 4.97 -6.12 7.67
CA VAL A 61 4.82 -7.41 6.98
C VAL A 61 5.54 -8.52 7.74
N ALA A 62 6.79 -8.31 8.16
CA ALA A 62 7.59 -9.30 8.85
C ALA A 62 6.98 -9.72 10.20
N VAL A 63 6.47 -8.76 10.98
CA VAL A 63 5.84 -9.10 12.28
C VAL A 63 4.52 -9.83 12.11
N ASN A 64 3.72 -9.52 11.07
CA ASN A 64 2.51 -10.30 10.77
C ASN A 64 2.85 -11.72 10.33
N ALA A 65 3.89 -11.90 9.51
CA ALA A 65 4.37 -13.23 9.12
C ALA A 65 4.82 -14.05 10.33
N ALA A 66 5.59 -13.46 11.24
CA ALA A 66 6.04 -14.12 12.46
C ALA A 66 4.89 -14.49 13.40
N ASP A 67 3.88 -13.61 13.56
CA ASP A 67 2.69 -13.90 14.36
C ASP A 67 1.87 -15.04 13.76
N ALA A 68 1.73 -15.07 12.43
CA ALA A 68 1.06 -16.16 11.73
C ALA A 68 1.78 -17.51 11.94
N GLU A 69 3.12 -17.56 11.82
CA GLU A 69 3.90 -18.77 12.07
C GLU A 69 3.80 -19.24 13.53
N ALA A 70 3.81 -18.31 14.48
CA ALA A 70 3.61 -18.64 15.89
C ALA A 70 2.23 -19.27 16.16
N ARG A 71 1.26 -19.07 15.27
CA ARG A 71 -0.08 -19.67 15.30
C ARG A 71 -0.24 -20.90 14.41
N GLY A 72 0.84 -21.36 13.79
CA GLY A 72 0.88 -22.60 13.02
C GLY A 72 0.78 -22.44 11.50
N ALA A 73 0.80 -21.22 10.98
CA ALA A 73 0.94 -20.99 9.55
C ALA A 73 2.36 -21.32 9.07
N SER A 74 2.53 -21.50 7.76
CA SER A 74 3.84 -21.63 7.12
C SER A 74 4.01 -20.50 6.13
N VAL A 75 5.11 -19.75 6.22
CA VAL A 75 5.46 -18.68 5.30
C VAL A 75 6.57 -19.16 4.37
N HIS A 76 6.36 -19.03 3.07
CA HIS A 76 7.29 -19.51 2.04
C HIS A 76 7.72 -18.35 1.14
N PRO A 77 8.75 -17.56 1.52
CA PRO A 77 9.35 -16.56 0.64
C PRO A 77 9.99 -17.22 -0.59
N ASP A 78 10.11 -16.49 -1.69
CA ASP A 78 10.70 -16.95 -2.95
C ASP A 78 10.05 -18.24 -3.50
N ALA A 79 8.74 -18.34 -3.32
CA ALA A 79 7.93 -19.49 -3.72
C ALA A 79 6.81 -19.05 -4.67
N PRO A 80 7.13 -18.74 -5.95
CA PRO A 80 6.14 -18.29 -6.90
C PRO A 80 5.11 -19.37 -7.19
N LEU A 81 3.84 -18.97 -7.29
CA LEU A 81 2.79 -19.82 -7.81
C LEU A 81 3.01 -20.04 -9.30
N GLU A 82 3.01 -21.30 -9.75
CA GLU A 82 3.20 -21.70 -11.15
C GLU A 82 1.89 -22.09 -11.83
N GLY A 83 0.88 -22.52 -11.06
CA GLY A 83 -0.43 -22.86 -11.60
C GLY A 83 -1.32 -23.60 -10.63
N PHE A 84 -2.55 -23.83 -11.09
CA PHE A 84 -3.55 -24.63 -10.39
C PHE A 84 -3.98 -25.84 -11.20
N THR A 85 -4.35 -26.92 -10.51
CA THR A 85 -5.14 -28.01 -11.06
C THR A 85 -6.57 -27.80 -10.60
N VAL A 86 -7.49 -27.56 -11.54
CA VAL A 86 -8.91 -27.36 -11.24
C VAL A 86 -9.69 -28.56 -11.77
N GLU A 87 -10.44 -29.23 -10.89
CA GLU A 87 -11.29 -30.36 -11.23
C GLU A 87 -12.68 -30.16 -10.57
N ASN A 88 -13.75 -30.42 -11.33
CA ASN A 88 -15.13 -30.33 -10.87
C ASN A 88 -15.55 -28.98 -10.25
N GLY A 89 -14.87 -27.90 -10.62
CA GLY A 89 -15.16 -26.55 -10.09
C GLY A 89 -14.39 -26.20 -8.80
N GLU A 90 -13.40 -27.01 -8.42
CA GLU A 90 -12.55 -26.76 -7.25
C GLU A 90 -11.07 -26.82 -7.62
N ILE A 91 -10.25 -26.03 -6.94
CA ILE A 91 -8.79 -26.13 -7.00
C ILE A 91 -8.38 -27.32 -6.11
N GLU A 92 -7.97 -28.41 -6.76
CA GLU A 92 -7.45 -29.60 -6.08
C GLU A 92 -5.97 -29.45 -5.70
N ALA A 93 -5.22 -28.67 -6.49
CA ALA A 93 -3.81 -28.51 -6.25
C ALA A 93 -3.28 -27.15 -6.72
N ALA A 94 -2.32 -26.61 -5.96
CA ALA A 94 -1.54 -25.42 -6.31
C ALA A 94 -0.06 -25.82 -6.43
N THR A 95 0.52 -25.64 -7.62
CA THR A 95 1.95 -25.88 -7.87
C THR A 95 2.75 -24.64 -7.59
N VAL A 96 3.75 -24.75 -6.75
CA VAL A 96 4.62 -23.67 -6.30
C VAL A 96 6.06 -24.05 -6.59
N GLY A 97 6.76 -23.15 -7.26
CA GLY A 97 8.18 -23.28 -7.59
C GLY A 97 9.13 -22.64 -6.58
N GLY A 98 10.30 -22.26 -7.06
CA GLY A 98 11.32 -21.56 -6.27
C GLY A 98 11.84 -22.38 -5.09
N ARG A 99 11.91 -21.76 -3.91
CA ARG A 99 12.42 -22.46 -2.70
C ARG A 99 11.48 -23.54 -2.16
N ALA A 100 10.18 -23.43 -2.39
CA ALA A 100 9.23 -24.42 -1.92
C ALA A 100 9.20 -25.66 -2.81
N ASP A 101 9.24 -25.49 -4.13
CA ASP A 101 9.27 -26.54 -5.18
C ASP A 101 8.39 -27.74 -4.84
N ARG A 102 7.10 -27.50 -4.65
CA ARG A 102 6.13 -28.52 -4.24
C ARG A 102 4.70 -28.16 -4.65
N THR A 103 3.82 -29.15 -4.53
CA THR A 103 2.38 -29.00 -4.70
C THR A 103 1.69 -28.97 -3.35
N PHE A 104 0.71 -28.09 -3.20
CA PHE A 104 -0.20 -28.01 -2.06
C PHE A 104 -1.59 -28.47 -2.49
N GLU A 105 -2.32 -29.14 -1.62
CA GLU A 105 -3.72 -29.52 -1.78
C GLU A 105 -4.55 -28.66 -0.81
N PRO A 106 -5.07 -27.50 -1.25
CA PRO A 106 -5.76 -26.57 -0.37
C PRO A 106 -7.26 -26.92 -0.21
N GLU A 107 -7.83 -26.69 0.96
CA GLU A 107 -9.29 -26.67 1.12
C GLU A 107 -9.89 -25.38 0.56
N PHE A 108 -9.16 -24.27 0.65
CA PHE A 108 -9.54 -22.95 0.11
C PHE A 108 -8.32 -22.15 -0.31
N VAL A 109 -8.43 -21.35 -1.36
CA VAL A 109 -7.38 -20.50 -1.87
C VAL A 109 -7.78 -19.02 -1.74
N VAL A 110 -6.91 -18.23 -1.15
CA VAL A 110 -7.04 -16.76 -1.12
C VAL A 110 -5.99 -16.14 -2.05
N ASN A 111 -6.45 -15.50 -3.09
CA ASN A 111 -5.61 -14.71 -3.99
C ASN A 111 -5.47 -13.28 -3.45
N ALA A 112 -4.38 -12.99 -2.76
CA ALA A 112 -4.02 -11.69 -2.22
C ALA A 112 -2.78 -11.09 -2.91
N THR A 113 -2.61 -11.38 -4.20
CA THR A 113 -1.39 -11.09 -4.97
C THR A 113 -1.31 -9.65 -5.52
N GLY A 114 -2.18 -8.76 -5.04
CA GLY A 114 -2.09 -7.33 -5.36
C GLY A 114 -2.26 -7.06 -6.86
N ALA A 115 -1.29 -6.42 -7.49
CA ALA A 115 -1.37 -6.07 -8.92
C ALA A 115 -1.41 -7.28 -9.87
N TRP A 116 -1.02 -8.45 -9.40
CA TRP A 116 -1.04 -9.71 -10.15
C TRP A 116 -2.31 -10.54 -9.96
N ALA A 117 -3.31 -10.01 -9.21
CA ALA A 117 -4.50 -10.78 -8.86
C ALA A 117 -5.28 -11.30 -10.08
N GLY A 118 -5.33 -10.53 -11.17
CA GLY A 118 -5.93 -10.98 -12.44
C GLY A 118 -5.23 -12.19 -13.02
N ARG A 119 -3.89 -12.18 -13.06
CA ARG A 119 -3.11 -13.31 -13.60
C ARG A 119 -3.26 -14.58 -12.79
N VAL A 120 -3.31 -14.43 -11.46
CA VAL A 120 -3.50 -15.59 -10.58
C VAL A 120 -4.90 -16.16 -10.71
N ALA A 121 -5.93 -15.32 -10.84
CA ALA A 121 -7.29 -15.78 -11.12
C ALA A 121 -7.40 -16.53 -12.46
N GLU A 122 -6.75 -16.00 -13.51
CA GLU A 122 -6.70 -16.63 -14.85
C GLU A 122 -6.09 -18.04 -14.82
N MET A 123 -5.13 -18.32 -13.93
CA MET A 123 -4.57 -19.67 -13.76
C MET A 123 -5.61 -20.69 -13.29
N ALA A 124 -6.68 -20.22 -12.61
CA ALA A 124 -7.81 -21.04 -12.19
C ALA A 124 -9.02 -20.98 -13.15
N GLY A 125 -8.91 -20.21 -14.25
CA GLY A 125 -10.01 -20.00 -15.20
C GLY A 125 -11.04 -18.97 -14.74
N ALA A 126 -10.69 -18.13 -13.76
CA ALA A 126 -11.52 -17.05 -13.24
C ALA A 126 -10.98 -15.66 -13.66
N GLU A 127 -11.76 -14.60 -13.45
CA GLU A 127 -11.39 -13.25 -13.88
C GLU A 127 -11.43 -12.24 -12.73
N VAL A 128 -10.46 -11.32 -12.71
CA VAL A 128 -10.47 -10.14 -11.83
C VAL A 128 -10.19 -8.89 -12.65
N GLY A 129 -11.14 -7.97 -12.66
CA GLY A 129 -11.06 -6.70 -13.41
C GLY A 129 -10.02 -5.74 -12.83
N MET A 130 -8.76 -5.92 -13.15
CA MET A 130 -7.66 -5.09 -12.69
C MET A 130 -7.46 -3.86 -13.57
N ALA A 131 -7.13 -2.73 -12.93
CA ALA A 131 -6.76 -1.48 -13.56
C ALA A 131 -5.43 -0.95 -12.98
N PRO A 132 -4.32 -1.68 -13.13
CA PRO A 132 -3.08 -1.36 -12.45
C PRO A 132 -2.53 0.01 -12.86
N SER A 133 -1.92 0.72 -11.88
CA SER A 133 -1.32 2.03 -12.09
C SER A 133 0.01 2.11 -11.36
N ARG A 134 1.09 2.40 -12.10
CA ARG A 134 2.40 2.62 -11.50
C ARG A 134 2.50 4.00 -10.87
N GLY A 135 3.42 4.16 -9.94
CA GLY A 135 3.84 5.42 -9.40
C GLY A 135 5.25 5.35 -8.85
N VAL A 136 5.95 6.48 -8.88
CA VAL A 136 7.31 6.61 -8.34
C VAL A 136 7.29 7.20 -6.95
N MET A 137 8.21 6.79 -6.10
CA MET A 137 8.59 7.46 -4.87
C MET A 137 10.09 7.76 -4.91
N ILE A 138 10.49 8.87 -4.35
CA ILE A 138 11.86 9.36 -4.35
C ILE A 138 12.25 9.69 -2.92
N SER A 139 13.38 9.16 -2.46
CA SER A 139 14.00 9.57 -1.21
C SER A 139 15.07 10.61 -1.49
N VAL A 140 15.07 11.70 -0.73
CA VAL A 140 16.02 12.80 -0.80
C VAL A 140 16.64 13.07 0.57
N GLU A 141 17.87 13.56 0.62
CA GLU A 141 18.53 13.95 1.87
C GLU A 141 17.83 15.16 2.49
N TYR A 142 17.06 14.94 3.56
CA TYR A 142 16.39 15.98 4.31
C TYR A 142 15.97 15.50 5.70
N ASP A 143 16.64 15.95 6.74
CA ASP A 143 16.49 15.50 8.13
C ASP A 143 15.61 16.40 9.02
N ALA A 144 15.14 17.53 8.48
CA ALA A 144 14.38 18.52 9.26
C ALA A 144 12.87 18.36 9.18
N LEU A 145 12.35 17.28 8.58
CA LEU A 145 10.91 17.06 8.45
C LEU A 145 10.38 16.28 9.67
N GLY A 146 9.51 16.91 10.45
CA GLY A 146 8.81 16.23 11.54
C GLY A 146 7.52 15.54 11.10
N PRO A 147 6.50 16.27 10.60
CA PRO A 147 5.21 15.70 10.20
C PRO A 147 5.20 15.24 8.74
N VAL A 148 4.27 14.36 8.40
CA VAL A 148 3.88 14.11 7.02
C VAL A 148 3.23 15.36 6.44
N LEU A 149 3.65 15.76 5.25
CA LEU A 149 3.03 16.85 4.50
C LEU A 149 2.17 16.28 3.37
N ASN A 150 0.96 16.81 3.22
CA ASN A 150 0.06 16.39 2.15
C ASN A 150 -0.63 17.62 1.55
N ARG A 151 -0.67 17.72 0.21
CA ARG A 151 -1.35 18.79 -0.48
C ARG A 151 -2.86 18.60 -0.45
N CYS A 152 -3.60 19.63 -0.08
CA CYS A 152 -5.06 19.57 0.04
C CYS A 152 -5.74 20.07 -1.26
N ARG A 153 -5.68 19.23 -2.28
CA ARG A 153 -6.32 19.37 -3.58
C ARG A 153 -6.90 18.05 -4.05
N PRO A 154 -7.66 17.97 -5.14
CA PRO A 154 -7.96 16.69 -5.78
C PRO A 154 -6.65 15.91 -6.03
N PRO A 155 -6.64 14.58 -5.83
CA PRO A 155 -5.41 13.78 -5.95
C PRO A 155 -4.69 14.01 -7.28
N ASP A 156 -3.43 14.39 -7.23
CA ASP A 156 -2.57 14.66 -8.37
C ASP A 156 -1.14 14.18 -8.09
N ASP A 157 -0.19 14.42 -9.01
CA ASP A 157 1.20 14.02 -8.85
C ASP A 157 1.90 14.86 -7.76
N GLY A 158 2.80 14.23 -7.00
CA GLY A 158 3.62 14.93 -6.02
C GLY A 158 2.85 15.53 -4.83
N ASP A 159 1.83 14.86 -4.32
CA ASP A 159 0.96 15.38 -3.27
C ASP A 159 1.44 15.08 -1.84
N ILE A 160 2.51 14.30 -1.64
CA ILE A 160 2.93 13.84 -0.30
C ILE A 160 4.44 13.94 -0.09
N VAL A 161 4.82 14.38 1.11
CA VAL A 161 6.19 14.30 1.63
C VAL A 161 6.15 13.60 2.99
N VAL A 162 6.89 12.50 3.13
CA VAL A 162 6.90 11.66 4.32
C VAL A 162 8.28 11.71 4.97
N PRO A 163 8.39 12.01 6.27
CA PRO A 163 9.67 11.93 7.00
C PRO A 163 10.12 10.47 7.11
N HIS A 164 11.42 10.24 6.91
CA HIS A 164 12.04 8.94 7.03
C HIS A 164 13.48 9.07 7.54
N GLU A 165 13.69 9.00 8.84
CA GLU A 165 15.00 9.20 9.48
C GLU A 165 15.68 10.51 9.06
N SER A 166 16.82 10.43 8.35
CA SER A 166 17.55 11.56 7.79
C SER A 166 17.11 11.95 6.37
N GLU A 167 16.02 11.35 5.87
CA GLU A 167 15.52 11.53 4.52
C GLU A 167 14.08 12.04 4.52
N ALA A 168 13.66 12.61 3.42
CA ALA A 168 12.25 12.83 3.09
C ALA A 168 11.88 12.03 1.85
N VAL A 169 10.78 11.30 1.93
CA VAL A 169 10.23 10.53 0.80
C VAL A 169 9.16 11.36 0.13
N VAL A 170 9.37 11.70 -1.13
CA VAL A 170 8.48 12.54 -1.95
C VAL A 170 7.81 11.71 -3.05
N GLY A 171 6.61 12.06 -3.41
CA GLY A 171 5.87 11.39 -4.48
C GLY A 171 4.38 11.74 -4.46
N THR A 172 3.62 11.14 -5.26
CA THR A 172 3.86 10.05 -6.21
C THR A 172 3.18 10.38 -7.53
N THR A 173 3.47 9.64 -8.59
CA THR A 173 2.73 9.71 -9.86
C THR A 173 1.62 8.66 -9.94
N SER A 174 0.78 8.72 -10.97
CA SER A 174 -0.25 7.72 -11.25
C SER A 174 -0.40 7.52 -12.76
N VAL A 175 0.32 6.54 -13.29
CA VAL A 175 0.35 6.23 -14.73
C VAL A 175 -0.24 4.83 -14.96
N PRO A 176 -1.30 4.68 -15.78
CA PRO A 176 -1.84 3.36 -16.12
C PRO A 176 -0.78 2.46 -16.75
N VAL A 177 -0.79 1.19 -16.38
CA VAL A 177 0.03 0.15 -17.00
C VAL A 177 -0.83 -1.04 -17.38
N SER A 178 -0.42 -1.76 -18.41
CA SER A 178 -1.08 -3.00 -18.83
C SER A 178 -0.46 -4.23 -18.16
N ASP A 179 0.79 -4.12 -17.75
CA ASP A 179 1.57 -5.19 -17.15
C ASP A 179 2.24 -4.70 -15.87
N PRO A 180 2.05 -5.38 -14.71
CA PRO A 180 2.68 -4.98 -13.46
C PRO A 180 4.19 -5.27 -13.39
N ASP A 181 4.74 -6.09 -14.27
CA ASP A 181 6.17 -6.42 -14.32
C ASP A 181 6.92 -5.64 -15.40
N GLU A 182 6.23 -5.28 -16.50
CA GLU A 182 6.83 -4.65 -17.67
C GLU A 182 6.26 -3.24 -17.88
N TYR A 183 6.93 -2.22 -17.34
CA TYR A 183 6.58 -0.81 -17.53
C TYR A 183 7.81 0.08 -17.58
N GLU A 184 7.68 1.22 -18.24
CA GLU A 184 8.71 2.24 -18.29
C GLU A 184 8.91 2.90 -16.91
N GLN A 185 10.16 3.13 -16.52
CA GLN A 185 10.56 3.96 -15.37
C GLN A 185 11.06 5.30 -15.95
N ALA A 186 10.16 6.27 -16.05
CA ALA A 186 10.42 7.49 -16.82
C ALA A 186 10.94 8.63 -15.93
N ASP A 187 12.03 9.28 -16.35
CA ASP A 187 12.66 10.38 -15.62
C ASP A 187 11.70 11.54 -15.34
N TRP A 188 10.78 11.83 -16.26
CA TRP A 188 9.79 12.88 -16.06
C TRP A 188 8.90 12.69 -14.81
N GLU A 189 8.66 11.44 -14.41
CA GLU A 189 7.87 11.13 -13.20
C GLU A 189 8.64 11.55 -11.94
N VAL A 190 9.95 11.35 -11.92
CA VAL A 190 10.84 11.78 -10.84
C VAL A 190 10.88 13.32 -10.78
N GLU A 191 11.16 13.96 -11.91
CA GLU A 191 11.21 15.43 -12.03
C GLU A 191 9.89 16.06 -11.58
N ARG A 192 8.76 15.54 -12.05
CA ARG A 192 7.42 16.03 -11.72
C ARG A 192 7.10 15.88 -10.23
N SER A 193 7.43 14.74 -9.62
CA SER A 193 7.19 14.50 -8.20
C SER A 193 8.00 15.45 -7.32
N ILE A 194 9.27 15.69 -7.66
CA ILE A 194 10.13 16.64 -6.93
C ILE A 194 9.59 18.06 -7.09
N GLU A 195 9.24 18.50 -8.31
CA GLU A 195 8.70 19.81 -8.59
C GLU A 195 7.43 20.12 -7.78
N GLU A 196 6.46 19.20 -7.78
CA GLU A 196 5.19 19.38 -7.08
C GLU A 196 5.37 19.35 -5.55
N CYS A 197 6.22 18.45 -5.03
CA CYS A 197 6.52 18.43 -3.60
C CYS A 197 7.30 19.65 -3.14
N ALA A 198 8.17 20.22 -4.00
CA ALA A 198 8.90 21.45 -3.71
C ALA A 198 7.97 22.66 -3.52
N ALA A 199 6.79 22.66 -4.09
CA ALA A 199 5.79 23.70 -3.83
C ALA A 199 5.35 23.73 -2.35
N MET A 200 5.37 22.57 -1.65
CA MET A 200 5.11 22.47 -0.22
C MET A 200 6.37 22.62 0.62
N LEU A 201 7.48 22.03 0.20
CA LEU A 201 8.76 21.97 0.89
C LEU A 201 9.90 22.31 -0.07
N PRO A 202 10.21 23.61 -0.27
CA PRO A 202 11.16 24.06 -1.31
C PRO A 202 12.54 23.40 -1.25
N ALA A 203 12.99 23.00 -0.07
CA ALA A 203 14.30 22.39 0.11
C ALA A 203 14.47 21.08 -0.68
N VAL A 204 13.38 20.35 -1.00
CA VAL A 204 13.49 19.08 -1.74
C VAL A 204 13.87 19.26 -3.21
N ALA A 205 13.71 20.50 -3.78
CA ALA A 205 14.09 20.77 -5.16
C ALA A 205 15.58 20.61 -5.44
N GLU A 206 16.42 20.92 -4.45
CA GLU A 206 17.88 20.89 -4.56
C GLU A 206 18.53 19.80 -3.70
N ALA A 207 17.71 19.04 -2.94
CA ALA A 207 18.20 17.98 -2.09
C ALA A 207 18.75 16.80 -2.93
N PRO A 208 19.90 16.23 -2.56
CA PRO A 208 20.41 15.04 -3.23
C PRO A 208 19.42 13.90 -3.21
N VAL A 209 19.18 13.29 -4.36
CA VAL A 209 18.37 12.07 -4.46
C VAL A 209 19.20 10.90 -3.94
N VAL A 210 18.67 10.21 -2.93
CA VAL A 210 19.27 9.01 -2.35
C VAL A 210 18.92 7.80 -3.20
N ARG A 211 17.60 7.65 -3.51
CA ARG A 211 17.09 6.56 -4.35
C ARG A 211 15.72 6.86 -4.92
N THR A 212 15.35 6.09 -5.92
CA THR A 212 14.02 6.08 -6.52
C THR A 212 13.50 4.65 -6.62
N TRP A 213 12.20 4.47 -6.45
CA TRP A 213 11.56 3.18 -6.69
C TRP A 213 10.17 3.37 -7.26
N TRP A 214 9.74 2.39 -8.04
CA TRP A 214 8.42 2.32 -8.62
C TRP A 214 7.62 1.18 -8.01
N GLY A 215 6.30 1.38 -7.93
CA GLY A 215 5.37 0.34 -7.51
C GLY A 215 4.09 0.39 -8.33
N VAL A 216 3.42 -0.74 -8.46
CA VAL A 216 2.14 -0.84 -9.19
C VAL A 216 0.99 -1.02 -8.20
N ARG A 217 0.04 -0.10 -8.25
CA ARG A 217 -1.15 -0.13 -7.39
C ARG A 217 -2.15 -1.16 -7.92
N PRO A 218 -2.70 -2.01 -7.06
CA PRO A 218 -3.70 -3.02 -7.41
C PRO A 218 -5.11 -2.40 -7.50
N LEU A 219 -5.31 -1.47 -8.41
CA LEU A 219 -6.63 -0.85 -8.57
C LEU A 219 -7.60 -1.84 -9.19
N TYR A 220 -8.81 -1.92 -8.60
CA TYR A 220 -9.89 -2.77 -9.07
C TYR A 220 -10.92 -1.94 -9.79
N ALA A 221 -11.21 -2.29 -11.03
CA ALA A 221 -12.22 -1.68 -11.85
C ALA A 221 -12.84 -2.74 -12.79
N PRO A 222 -13.92 -3.39 -12.38
CA PRO A 222 -14.58 -4.45 -13.17
C PRO A 222 -15.24 -3.92 -14.46
N GLU A 223 -15.51 -2.62 -14.51
CA GLU A 223 -15.98 -1.93 -15.72
C GLU A 223 -14.78 -1.20 -16.37
N GLU A 224 -14.88 -0.87 -17.66
CA GLU A 224 -13.82 -0.13 -18.36
C GLU A 224 -13.48 1.18 -17.61
N ALA A 225 -12.35 1.17 -16.92
CA ALA A 225 -11.82 2.36 -16.29
C ALA A 225 -11.27 3.29 -17.36
N GLY A 226 -11.67 4.56 -17.33
CA GLY A 226 -11.10 5.60 -18.18
C GLY A 226 -9.58 5.75 -18.03
N GLU A 227 -8.97 6.65 -18.80
CA GLU A 227 -7.51 6.90 -18.73
C GLU A 227 -7.06 7.45 -17.36
N ASP A 228 -7.94 8.18 -16.65
CA ASP A 228 -7.62 8.68 -15.31
C ASP A 228 -7.95 7.65 -14.22
N ARG A 229 -6.91 6.97 -13.73
CA ARG A 229 -6.98 5.97 -12.66
C ARG A 229 -7.12 6.59 -11.26
N ARG A 230 -6.93 7.91 -11.09
CA ARG A 230 -7.03 8.58 -9.79
C ARG A 230 -8.45 8.59 -9.22
N GLY A 231 -9.46 8.54 -10.09
CA GLY A 231 -10.87 8.45 -9.71
C GLY A 231 -11.33 7.07 -9.25
N ILE A 232 -10.54 6.01 -9.43
CA ILE A 232 -10.91 4.66 -9.02
C ILE A 232 -10.94 4.58 -7.49
N SER A 233 -12.01 3.97 -6.95
CA SER A 233 -12.15 3.75 -5.52
C SER A 233 -10.94 2.99 -4.96
N ARG A 234 -10.43 3.44 -3.81
CA ARG A 234 -9.40 2.74 -3.03
C ARG A 234 -10.02 1.96 -1.86
N GLY A 235 -11.30 1.65 -1.91
CA GLY A 235 -11.90 0.59 -1.12
C GLY A 235 -11.35 -0.76 -1.55
N PHE A 236 -11.46 -1.78 -0.71
CA PHE A 236 -11.15 -3.14 -1.10
C PHE A 236 -12.43 -3.91 -1.47
N THR A 237 -12.26 -4.95 -2.25
CA THR A 237 -13.32 -5.86 -2.66
C THR A 237 -12.84 -7.30 -2.51
N ILE A 238 -13.71 -8.18 -2.03
CA ILE A 238 -13.54 -9.63 -2.11
C ILE A 238 -14.35 -10.09 -3.30
N VAL A 239 -13.69 -10.70 -4.26
CA VAL A 239 -14.30 -11.35 -5.43
C VAL A 239 -14.38 -12.84 -5.12
N ASP A 240 -15.58 -13.35 -4.94
CA ASP A 240 -15.86 -14.78 -4.77
C ASP A 240 -16.04 -15.42 -6.15
N HIS A 241 -15.19 -16.37 -6.49
CA HIS A 241 -15.17 -17.02 -7.79
C HIS A 241 -16.09 -18.24 -7.91
N ALA A 242 -16.87 -18.56 -6.87
CA ALA A 242 -17.88 -19.59 -6.94
C ALA A 242 -18.91 -19.32 -8.06
N ASN A 243 -19.25 -18.05 -8.30
CA ASN A 243 -20.13 -17.65 -9.40
C ASN A 243 -19.53 -17.85 -10.80
N GLU A 244 -18.22 -18.02 -10.89
CA GLU A 244 -17.45 -18.28 -12.12
C GLU A 244 -17.10 -19.77 -12.25
N GLY A 245 -17.53 -20.60 -11.29
CA GLY A 245 -17.34 -22.05 -11.32
C GLY A 245 -16.04 -22.50 -10.64
N VAL A 246 -15.44 -21.69 -9.76
CA VAL A 246 -14.31 -22.09 -8.91
C VAL A 246 -14.71 -21.86 -7.46
N GLU A 247 -15.27 -22.89 -6.82
CA GLU A 247 -15.98 -22.77 -5.56
C GLU A 247 -15.09 -22.45 -4.35
N ASN A 248 -13.81 -22.83 -4.38
CA ASN A 248 -12.86 -22.67 -3.28
C ASN A 248 -11.79 -21.59 -3.55
N LEU A 249 -12.13 -20.54 -4.31
CA LEU A 249 -11.24 -19.42 -4.59
C LEU A 249 -11.92 -18.08 -4.31
N CYS A 250 -11.23 -17.21 -3.58
CA CYS A 250 -11.56 -15.78 -3.58
C CYS A 250 -10.33 -14.92 -3.86
N SER A 251 -10.55 -13.73 -4.43
CA SER A 251 -9.51 -12.71 -4.63
C SER A 251 -9.82 -11.48 -3.78
N VAL A 252 -8.83 -10.95 -3.04
CA VAL A 252 -8.92 -9.67 -2.37
C VAL A 252 -8.11 -8.63 -3.12
N VAL A 253 -8.77 -7.55 -3.56
CA VAL A 253 -8.18 -6.55 -4.46
C VAL A 253 -8.52 -5.13 -4.02
N GLY A 254 -7.72 -4.16 -4.46
CA GLY A 254 -7.84 -2.77 -4.03
C GLY A 254 -7.29 -2.53 -2.63
N GLY A 255 -7.93 -1.61 -1.89
CA GLY A 255 -7.52 -1.26 -0.53
C GLY A 255 -6.27 -0.39 -0.45
N LYS A 256 -5.76 -0.26 0.75
CA LYS A 256 -4.54 0.48 1.10
C LYS A 256 -3.83 -0.25 2.22
N LEU A 257 -2.54 0.10 2.45
CA LEU A 257 -1.81 -0.42 3.61
C LEU A 257 -2.54 -0.15 4.92
N THR A 258 -3.18 1.02 5.07
CA THR A 258 -3.94 1.39 6.28
C THR A 258 -5.20 0.55 6.52
N THR A 259 -5.68 -0.19 5.54
CA THR A 259 -6.86 -1.08 5.65
C THR A 259 -6.51 -2.56 5.69
N TYR A 260 -5.22 -2.91 5.71
CA TYR A 260 -4.75 -4.30 5.59
C TYR A 260 -5.40 -5.25 6.59
N ARG A 261 -5.53 -4.83 7.86
CA ARG A 261 -6.14 -5.65 8.91
C ARG A 261 -7.62 -5.95 8.62
N GLN A 262 -8.38 -4.91 8.25
CA GLN A 262 -9.80 -5.07 7.88
C GLN A 262 -9.98 -5.93 6.63
N MET A 263 -9.06 -5.82 5.67
CA MET A 263 -9.05 -6.70 4.49
C MET A 263 -8.84 -8.15 4.90
N ALA A 264 -7.85 -8.40 5.76
CA ALA A 264 -7.54 -9.75 6.27
C ALA A 264 -8.70 -10.32 7.10
N GLU A 265 -9.33 -9.51 7.96
CA GLU A 265 -10.50 -9.90 8.73
C GLU A 265 -11.66 -10.34 7.81
N ALA A 266 -12.03 -9.48 6.85
CA ALA A 266 -13.13 -9.79 5.94
C ALA A 266 -12.88 -11.04 5.07
N VAL A 267 -11.62 -11.27 4.64
CA VAL A 267 -11.25 -12.47 3.91
C VAL A 267 -11.29 -13.71 4.81
N ALA A 268 -10.78 -13.58 6.05
CA ALA A 268 -10.81 -14.69 7.00
C ALA A 268 -12.24 -15.09 7.35
N ASP A 269 -13.15 -14.12 7.54
CA ASP A 269 -14.57 -14.37 7.78
C ASP A 269 -15.19 -15.11 6.58
N HIS A 270 -14.91 -14.66 5.35
CA HIS A 270 -15.38 -15.33 4.14
C HIS A 270 -14.90 -16.79 4.03
N VAL A 271 -13.62 -17.05 4.34
CA VAL A 271 -13.05 -18.40 4.35
C VAL A 271 -13.66 -19.25 5.46
N CYS A 272 -13.84 -18.69 6.66
CA CYS A 272 -14.48 -19.37 7.79
C CYS A 272 -15.92 -19.77 7.46
N ASP A 273 -16.68 -18.89 6.83
CA ASP A 273 -18.06 -19.19 6.38
C ASP A 273 -18.07 -20.37 5.40
N HIS A 274 -17.13 -20.38 4.43
CA HIS A 274 -17.01 -21.47 3.46
C HIS A 274 -16.65 -22.80 4.13
N LEU A 275 -15.72 -22.79 5.07
CA LEU A 275 -15.26 -23.98 5.80
C LEU A 275 -16.19 -24.40 6.96
N GLY A 276 -17.24 -23.62 7.24
CA GLY A 276 -18.15 -23.87 8.37
C GLY A 276 -17.50 -23.68 9.74
N VAL A 277 -16.53 -22.78 9.84
CA VAL A 277 -15.82 -22.42 11.08
C VAL A 277 -16.45 -21.21 11.72
N ASP A 278 -16.90 -21.32 12.96
CA ASP A 278 -17.43 -20.20 13.77
C ASP A 278 -16.34 -19.71 14.72
N ALA A 279 -15.59 -18.69 14.31
CA ALA A 279 -14.52 -18.08 15.10
C ALA A 279 -14.56 -16.55 14.96
N ALA A 280 -14.62 -15.85 16.09
CA ALA A 280 -14.58 -14.39 16.10
C ALA A 280 -13.15 -13.87 15.84
N CYS A 281 -13.04 -12.80 15.05
CA CYS A 281 -11.77 -12.10 14.84
C CYS A 281 -11.35 -11.33 16.10
N GLU A 282 -10.11 -11.50 16.54
CA GLU A 282 -9.51 -10.78 17.69
C GLU A 282 -8.40 -9.80 17.29
N THR A 283 -8.07 -9.70 16.00
CA THR A 283 -6.90 -8.93 15.52
C THR A 283 -6.99 -7.43 15.77
N ALA A 284 -8.20 -6.88 15.98
CA ALA A 284 -8.39 -5.47 16.34
C ALA A 284 -7.87 -5.11 17.73
N THR A 285 -7.79 -6.08 18.63
CA THR A 285 -7.44 -5.89 20.06
C THR A 285 -6.20 -6.67 20.48
N THR A 286 -5.69 -7.56 19.65
CA THR A 286 -4.49 -8.34 19.92
C THR A 286 -3.27 -7.59 19.38
N PRO A 287 -2.33 -7.13 20.22
CA PRO A 287 -1.11 -6.50 19.76
C PRO A 287 -0.22 -7.52 19.04
N LEU A 288 0.46 -7.09 17.98
CA LEU A 288 1.49 -7.88 17.32
C LEU A 288 2.70 -8.05 18.24
N ALA A 289 3.25 -9.25 18.29
CA ALA A 289 4.45 -9.53 19.06
C ALA A 289 5.64 -8.69 18.53
N ALA A 290 6.46 -8.19 19.46
CA ALA A 290 7.61 -7.34 19.15
C ALA A 290 7.29 -5.96 18.52
N ALA A 291 6.05 -5.49 18.54
CA ALA A 291 5.68 -4.18 17.98
C ALA A 291 6.45 -3.01 18.61
N ASP A 292 6.89 -3.16 19.87
CA ASP A 292 7.64 -2.16 20.64
C ASP A 292 9.16 -2.45 20.71
N ASP A 293 9.67 -3.40 19.89
CA ASP A 293 11.07 -3.83 19.89
C ASP A 293 11.66 -3.66 18.46
N PRO A 294 12.24 -2.49 18.14
CA PRO A 294 12.81 -2.21 16.82
C PRO A 294 13.88 -3.22 16.39
N ASP A 295 14.77 -3.62 17.28
CA ASP A 295 15.86 -4.56 16.97
C ASP A 295 15.28 -5.93 16.58
N ARG A 296 14.25 -6.37 17.30
CA ARG A 296 13.55 -7.61 16.96
C ARG A 296 12.78 -7.51 15.64
N LEU A 297 12.18 -6.37 15.35
CA LEU A 297 11.50 -6.14 14.07
C LEU A 297 12.49 -6.21 12.89
N ASP A 298 13.69 -5.66 13.03
CA ASP A 298 14.73 -5.70 12.00
C ASP A 298 15.29 -7.13 11.80
N GLU A 299 15.43 -7.90 12.88
CA GLU A 299 15.76 -9.33 12.79
C GLU A 299 14.68 -10.10 12.00
N LEU A 300 13.41 -9.80 12.21
CA LEU A 300 12.31 -10.42 11.48
C LEU A 300 12.32 -10.04 10.00
N VAL A 301 12.55 -8.76 9.69
CA VAL A 301 12.70 -8.30 8.30
C VAL A 301 13.83 -9.07 7.62
N ALA A 302 14.99 -9.20 8.27
CA ALA A 302 16.12 -9.97 7.74
C ALA A 302 15.80 -11.46 7.55
N ALA A 303 14.99 -12.05 8.43
CA ALA A 303 14.59 -13.45 8.35
C ALA A 303 13.63 -13.76 7.17
N TYR A 304 12.72 -12.82 6.88
CA TYR A 304 11.74 -12.94 5.78
C TYR A 304 12.16 -12.23 4.50
N GLY A 305 13.27 -11.47 4.54
CA GLY A 305 13.75 -10.70 3.40
C GLY A 305 14.05 -11.57 2.20
N SER A 306 13.56 -11.14 1.04
CA SER A 306 13.96 -11.70 -0.24
C SER A 306 15.44 -11.40 -0.49
N PRO A 307 16.20 -12.27 -1.19
CA PRO A 307 17.55 -11.94 -1.65
C PRO A 307 17.61 -10.75 -2.62
N ASN A 308 16.47 -10.18 -2.99
CA ASN A 308 16.39 -8.94 -3.77
C ASN A 308 16.48 -7.74 -2.82
N PRO A 309 17.55 -6.93 -2.88
CA PRO A 309 17.99 -6.02 -1.81
C PRO A 309 17.16 -4.75 -1.60
N THR A 310 16.07 -4.55 -2.31
CA THR A 310 15.36 -3.27 -2.29
C THR A 310 14.70 -2.90 -0.96
N ASP A 311 14.30 -3.88 -0.15
CA ASP A 311 13.70 -3.59 1.17
C ASP A 311 14.74 -3.62 2.30
N ALA A 312 15.84 -4.36 2.15
CA ALA A 312 16.94 -4.38 3.11
C ALA A 312 17.65 -3.02 3.19
N ASP A 313 17.76 -2.31 2.07
CA ASP A 313 18.35 -0.97 2.01
C ASP A 313 17.49 0.10 2.73
N VAL A 314 16.20 -0.15 2.95
CA VAL A 314 15.31 0.75 3.71
C VAL A 314 15.48 0.56 5.22
N VAL A 315 15.90 -0.63 5.64
CA VAL A 315 16.01 -1.02 7.06
C VAL A 315 17.44 -0.80 7.60
N THR A 316 18.45 -0.79 6.73
CA THR A 316 19.86 -0.76 7.12
C THR A 316 20.59 0.56 6.88
N ALA A 317 19.91 1.61 6.48
CA ALA A 317 20.47 2.94 6.50
C ALA A 317 20.44 3.47 7.95
N ASP A 318 21.50 3.18 8.72
CA ASP A 318 21.83 3.82 10.00
C ASP A 318 22.13 5.31 9.83
#